data_b6f841839c9a7cbd778a43b20d355ae3
#
_entry.id   b6f841839c9a7cbd778a43b20d355ae3
#
_cell.length_a   1.000
_cell.length_b   1.000
_cell.length_c   1.000
_cell.angle_alpha   90.00
_cell.angle_beta   90.00
_cell.angle_gamma   90.00
#
_symmetry.space_group_name_H-M   'P 1'
#
loop_
_entity.id
_entity.type
_entity.pdbx_description
1 polymer ?
#
loop_
_entity_poly.entity_id
_entity_poly.type
_entity_poly.pdbx_seq_one_letter_code
_entity_poly.pdbx_strand_id
1 'polypeptide(L)'
;MNLAFSLISENGLLDLHQMTHLDLIPQFRDWSPALRVVLSVGGWGAGGFSLMSRTEEGRRAFAESCRKAVEEYHLDGIDIDWEYPCSDQAEIDCDSSDKQNYTKLLQALRDALGMNRIVSTAVGAGDYFPENTEMDKVAEIVDYVQLMTYDMRNGFTHQAGHHASLSASHGDTSNTNTRYIVELFHNAGVPYNKLVVGAAFYCRHYTGAANVNNGLLQEASAGMYGPNYDGLTEEFRREHNYTEYWDEDAEAAYLWNGETFISFESPEAIRRKCEYVKEKGMLGVMYWEHSADHTRELLTVIAKTLNI
;
A
#
# COMPACT_ATOMS: atom_id res chain seq x y z
N MET A 1 7.67 9.74 5.81
CA MET A 1 6.51 9.29 6.62
C MET A 1 5.26 9.82 5.97
N ASN A 2 4.31 8.95 5.61
CA ASN A 2 2.99 9.35 5.13
C ASN A 2 2.03 9.43 6.33
N LEU A 3 1.32 10.55 6.43
CA LEU A 3 0.24 10.73 7.41
C LEU A 3 -1.08 10.35 6.73
N ALA A 4 -1.69 9.27 7.13
CA ALA A 4 -2.89 8.70 6.53
C ALA A 4 -4.07 8.79 7.53
N PHE A 5 -5.25 9.19 7.13
CA PHE A 5 -5.61 9.72 5.83
C PHE A 5 -6.36 11.04 5.98
N SER A 6 -6.12 11.97 5.08
CA SER A 6 -7.06 13.06 4.84
C SER A 6 -8.05 12.68 3.73
N LEU A 7 -9.16 13.39 3.64
CA LEU A 7 -10.26 13.08 2.71
C LEU A 7 -10.49 14.21 1.71
N ILE A 8 -11.45 13.99 0.83
CA ILE A 8 -12.02 15.03 -0.04
C ILE A 8 -13.38 15.43 0.54
N SER A 9 -13.58 16.71 0.81
CA SER A 9 -14.86 17.23 1.29
C SER A 9 -15.94 17.22 0.20
N GLU A 10 -17.20 17.37 0.58
CA GLU A 10 -18.34 17.50 -0.35
C GLU A 10 -18.14 18.61 -1.41
N ASN A 11 -17.36 19.62 -1.09
CA ASN A 11 -17.03 20.73 -2.00
C ASN A 11 -15.80 20.46 -2.88
N GLY A 12 -15.27 19.24 -2.85
CA GLY A 12 -14.09 18.83 -3.65
C GLY A 12 -12.77 19.43 -3.19
N LEU A 13 -12.66 19.86 -1.93
CA LEU A 13 -11.43 20.39 -1.34
C LEU A 13 -10.80 19.38 -0.37
N LEU A 14 -9.53 19.56 -0.05
CA LEU A 14 -8.86 18.78 0.99
C LEU A 14 -9.59 18.94 2.33
N ASP A 15 -9.89 17.83 2.97
CA ASP A 15 -10.52 17.76 4.28
C ASP A 15 -9.58 17.15 5.32
N LEU A 16 -9.24 17.94 6.34
CA LEU A 16 -8.32 17.57 7.42
C LEU A 16 -9.06 17.25 8.73
N HIS A 17 -10.40 17.20 8.74
CA HIS A 17 -11.16 17.13 10.00
C HIS A 17 -10.81 15.91 10.86
N GLN A 18 -10.41 14.80 10.25
CA GLN A 18 -9.99 13.60 10.98
C GLN A 18 -8.48 13.51 11.23
N MET A 19 -7.69 14.44 10.69
CA MET A 19 -6.26 14.49 10.89
C MET A 19 -5.93 15.12 12.23
N THR A 20 -5.65 14.27 13.21
CA THR A 20 -5.24 14.72 14.54
C THR A 20 -3.72 14.92 14.60
N HIS A 21 -3.28 15.81 15.50
CA HIS A 21 -1.85 15.95 15.83
C HIS A 21 -0.92 16.45 14.70
N LEU A 22 -1.46 17.18 13.70
CA LEU A 22 -0.61 17.84 12.71
C LEU A 22 0.34 18.87 13.35
N ASP A 23 0.00 19.38 14.52
CA ASP A 23 0.81 20.25 15.36
C ASP A 23 2.11 19.58 15.90
N LEU A 24 2.18 18.24 15.86
CA LEU A 24 3.38 17.49 16.28
C LEU A 24 4.44 17.37 15.18
N ILE A 25 4.15 17.75 13.94
CA ILE A 25 5.11 17.64 12.81
C ILE A 25 6.45 18.32 13.10
N PRO A 26 6.51 19.51 13.70
CA PRO A 26 7.78 20.13 14.08
C PRO A 26 8.62 19.26 15.02
N GLN A 27 8.00 18.56 15.98
CA GLN A 27 8.70 17.66 16.92
C GLN A 27 9.33 16.45 16.20
N PHE A 28 8.66 15.90 15.15
CA PHE A 28 9.26 14.84 14.34
C PHE A 28 10.53 15.31 13.63
N ARG A 29 10.54 16.56 13.18
CA ARG A 29 11.73 17.15 12.54
C ARG A 29 12.86 17.41 13.54
N ASP A 30 12.54 17.75 14.78
CA ASP A 30 13.54 17.91 15.85
C ASP A 30 14.23 16.56 16.15
N TRP A 31 13.45 15.47 16.14
CA TRP A 31 13.98 14.11 16.36
C TRP A 31 14.73 13.56 15.15
N SER A 32 14.27 13.87 13.95
CA SER A 32 14.84 13.39 12.68
C SER A 32 14.77 14.48 11.60
N PRO A 33 15.79 15.36 11.51
CA PRO A 33 15.78 16.47 10.55
C PRO A 33 15.71 16.05 9.08
N ALA A 34 16.12 14.83 8.78
CA ALA A 34 16.04 14.27 7.42
C ALA A 34 14.66 13.69 7.08
N LEU A 35 13.79 13.51 8.07
CA LEU A 35 12.45 12.92 7.87
C LEU A 35 11.60 13.81 6.95
N ARG A 36 11.08 13.20 5.89
CA ARG A 36 10.07 13.83 5.03
C ARG A 36 8.68 13.43 5.52
N VAL A 37 7.79 14.41 5.64
CA VAL A 37 6.41 14.23 6.10
C VAL A 37 5.47 14.58 4.95
N VAL A 38 4.75 13.58 4.45
CA VAL A 38 3.83 13.69 3.32
C VAL A 38 2.42 13.41 3.83
N LEU A 39 1.43 14.18 3.38
CA LEU A 39 0.02 13.92 3.70
C LEU A 39 -0.58 13.02 2.62
N SER A 40 -1.11 11.87 3.04
CA SER A 40 -1.81 10.95 2.15
C SER A 40 -3.31 11.26 2.14
N VAL A 41 -3.87 11.38 0.95
CA VAL A 41 -5.29 11.67 0.73
C VAL A 41 -5.95 10.46 0.11
N GLY A 42 -7.00 9.94 0.73
CA GLY A 42 -7.73 8.79 0.22
C GLY A 42 -7.83 7.65 1.20
N GLY A 43 -7.42 6.46 0.76
CA GLY A 43 -7.58 5.19 1.44
C GLY A 43 -8.85 4.45 1.04
N TRP A 44 -8.98 3.18 1.43
CA TRP A 44 -10.11 2.32 1.09
C TRP A 44 -11.46 2.92 1.50
N GLY A 45 -12.37 3.06 0.52
CA GLY A 45 -13.70 3.63 0.73
C GLY A 45 -13.75 5.17 0.74
N ALA A 46 -12.62 5.86 0.54
CA ALA A 46 -12.59 7.32 0.43
C ALA A 46 -13.03 7.78 -0.96
N GLY A 47 -14.26 8.24 -1.07
CA GLY A 47 -14.86 8.77 -2.32
C GLY A 47 -14.53 10.23 -2.60
N GLY A 48 -15.20 10.76 -3.65
CA GLY A 48 -15.08 12.16 -4.06
C GLY A 48 -14.02 12.45 -5.12
N PHE A 49 -13.12 11.54 -5.37
CA PHE A 49 -12.06 11.69 -6.38
C PHE A 49 -12.62 11.83 -7.80
N SER A 50 -13.52 10.93 -8.22
CA SER A 50 -14.08 10.94 -9.57
C SER A 50 -14.85 12.24 -9.82
N LEU A 51 -15.69 12.66 -8.87
CA LEU A 51 -16.47 13.88 -8.97
C LEU A 51 -15.57 15.14 -9.01
N MET A 52 -14.62 15.25 -8.08
CA MET A 52 -13.71 16.40 -7.95
C MET A 52 -12.79 16.52 -9.17
N SER A 53 -12.23 15.39 -9.64
CA SER A 53 -11.23 15.41 -10.72
C SER A 53 -11.82 15.58 -12.12
N ARG A 54 -13.14 15.52 -12.27
CA ARG A 54 -13.85 15.59 -13.56
C ARG A 54 -13.60 16.90 -14.30
N THR A 55 -13.53 18.04 -13.59
CA THR A 55 -13.30 19.34 -14.20
C THR A 55 -11.92 19.90 -13.89
N GLU A 56 -11.42 20.80 -14.75
CA GLU A 56 -10.17 21.51 -14.50
C GLU A 56 -10.25 22.38 -13.24
N GLU A 57 -11.41 23.05 -13.06
CA GLU A 57 -11.66 23.88 -11.90
C GLU A 57 -11.61 23.08 -10.60
N GLY A 58 -12.23 21.88 -10.57
CA GLY A 58 -12.21 20.99 -9.41
C GLY A 58 -10.78 20.54 -9.07
N ARG A 59 -10.04 20.05 -10.05
CA ARG A 59 -8.63 19.65 -9.84
C ARG A 59 -7.75 20.78 -9.34
N ARG A 60 -7.91 22.00 -9.90
CA ARG A 60 -7.16 23.20 -9.47
C ARG A 60 -7.54 23.64 -8.06
N ALA A 61 -8.82 23.64 -7.74
CA ALA A 61 -9.28 24.00 -6.40
C ALA A 61 -8.79 23.03 -5.34
N PHE A 62 -8.85 21.72 -5.62
CA PHE A 62 -8.29 20.70 -4.76
C PHE A 62 -6.77 20.86 -4.58
N ALA A 63 -6.02 20.98 -5.68
CA ALA A 63 -4.57 21.13 -5.63
C ALA A 63 -4.14 22.39 -4.86
N GLU A 64 -4.88 23.49 -5.00
CA GLU A 64 -4.64 24.72 -4.23
C GLU A 64 -4.95 24.54 -2.74
N SER A 65 -5.98 23.76 -2.38
CA SER A 65 -6.25 23.44 -0.98
C SER A 65 -5.15 22.57 -0.37
N CYS A 66 -4.60 21.61 -1.14
CA CYS A 66 -3.43 20.81 -0.75
C CYS A 66 -2.19 21.69 -0.56
N ARG A 67 -1.92 22.63 -1.49
CA ARG A 67 -0.79 23.57 -1.37
C ARG A 67 -0.85 24.38 -0.07
N LYS A 68 -2.03 24.89 0.26
CA LYS A 68 -2.24 25.64 1.53
C LYS A 68 -1.93 24.78 2.75
N ALA A 69 -2.40 23.53 2.79
CA ALA A 69 -2.10 22.62 3.88
C ALA A 69 -0.60 22.29 3.97
N VAL A 70 0.07 22.09 2.83
CA VAL A 70 1.52 21.87 2.78
C VAL A 70 2.30 23.04 3.35
N GLU A 71 1.87 24.28 3.08
CA GLU A 71 2.48 25.49 3.63
C GLU A 71 2.18 25.67 5.11
N GLU A 72 0.90 25.53 5.51
CA GLU A 72 0.43 25.73 6.88
C GLU A 72 1.08 24.77 7.87
N TYR A 73 1.11 23.47 7.53
CA TYR A 73 1.65 22.42 8.40
C TYR A 73 3.11 22.05 8.08
N HIS A 74 3.77 22.81 7.20
CA HIS A 74 5.16 22.56 6.81
C HIS A 74 5.42 21.14 6.29
N LEU A 75 4.47 20.58 5.53
CA LEU A 75 4.59 19.26 4.93
C LEU A 75 5.61 19.25 3.78
N ASP A 76 6.15 18.10 3.46
CA ASP A 76 7.06 17.92 2.33
C ASP A 76 6.34 17.59 1.03
N GLY A 77 5.05 17.22 1.08
CA GLY A 77 4.28 16.91 -0.12
C GLY A 77 2.92 16.28 0.15
N ILE A 78 2.33 15.80 -0.94
CA ILE A 78 1.04 15.13 -0.99
C ILE A 78 1.21 13.77 -1.66
N ASP A 79 0.57 12.77 -1.09
CA ASP A 79 0.37 11.44 -1.64
C ASP A 79 -1.10 11.23 -2.01
N ILE A 80 -1.39 10.58 -3.12
CA ILE A 80 -2.75 10.24 -3.55
C ILE A 80 -2.94 8.73 -3.45
N ASP A 81 -3.91 8.33 -2.66
CA ASP A 81 -4.32 6.95 -2.46
C ASP A 81 -5.79 6.78 -2.88
N TRP A 82 -6.02 6.81 -4.20
CA TRP A 82 -7.35 6.63 -4.79
C TRP A 82 -7.59 5.15 -5.08
N GLU A 83 -8.53 4.55 -4.34
CA GLU A 83 -8.82 3.11 -4.42
C GLU A 83 -10.24 2.83 -4.95
N TYR A 84 -10.49 2.78 -6.28
CA TYR A 84 -9.51 2.92 -7.36
C TYR A 84 -10.12 3.71 -8.52
N PRO A 85 -9.34 4.35 -9.40
CA PRO A 85 -9.85 4.99 -10.61
C PRO A 85 -10.63 3.99 -11.48
N CYS A 86 -11.78 4.42 -12.03
CA CYS A 86 -12.69 3.61 -12.86
C CYS A 86 -13.30 2.39 -12.15
N SER A 87 -13.29 2.32 -10.81
CA SER A 87 -13.79 1.17 -10.05
C SER A 87 -14.69 1.61 -8.90
N ASP A 88 -15.81 0.91 -8.74
CA ASP A 88 -16.74 1.05 -7.61
C ASP A 88 -16.52 -0.01 -6.52
N GLN A 89 -15.44 -0.79 -6.58
CA GLN A 89 -15.18 -1.92 -5.69
C GLN A 89 -15.14 -1.54 -4.21
N ALA A 90 -14.69 -0.32 -3.88
CA ALA A 90 -14.69 0.21 -2.53
C ALA A 90 -15.95 1.02 -2.18
N GLU A 91 -17.05 0.82 -2.91
CA GLU A 91 -18.33 1.54 -2.77
C GLU A 91 -18.18 3.06 -2.96
N ILE A 92 -17.26 3.48 -3.82
CA ILE A 92 -17.00 4.89 -4.16
C ILE A 92 -17.54 5.24 -5.55
N ASP A 93 -17.66 6.55 -5.79
CA ASP A 93 -17.99 7.08 -7.12
C ASP A 93 -16.86 6.79 -8.13
N CYS A 94 -17.25 6.37 -9.35
CA CYS A 94 -16.32 6.10 -10.44
C CYS A 94 -16.89 6.51 -11.80
N ASP A 95 -16.01 6.77 -12.76
CA ASP A 95 -16.35 7.09 -14.14
C ASP A 95 -15.22 6.61 -15.07
N SER A 96 -15.56 6.24 -16.30
CA SER A 96 -14.54 5.81 -17.28
C SER A 96 -13.51 6.89 -17.62
N SER A 97 -13.84 8.17 -17.41
CA SER A 97 -12.90 9.28 -17.56
C SER A 97 -11.88 9.41 -16.43
N ASP A 98 -12.04 8.65 -15.34
CA ASP A 98 -11.11 8.66 -14.20
C ASP A 98 -9.70 8.30 -14.65
N LYS A 99 -9.56 7.43 -15.66
CA LYS A 99 -8.27 7.10 -16.26
C LYS A 99 -7.43 8.31 -16.62
N GLN A 100 -8.00 9.26 -17.36
CA GLN A 100 -7.30 10.49 -17.73
C GLN A 100 -7.36 11.55 -16.62
N ASN A 101 -8.42 11.55 -15.82
CA ASN A 101 -8.59 12.52 -14.76
C ASN A 101 -7.61 12.28 -13.62
N TYR A 102 -7.22 11.02 -13.36
CA TYR A 102 -6.17 10.66 -12.43
C TYR A 102 -4.81 11.30 -12.82
N THR A 103 -4.41 11.15 -14.08
CA THR A 103 -3.19 11.81 -14.61
C THR A 103 -3.27 13.32 -14.46
N LYS A 104 -4.42 13.92 -14.84
CA LYS A 104 -4.62 15.38 -14.76
C LYS A 104 -4.66 15.90 -13.33
N LEU A 105 -5.18 15.10 -12.38
CA LEU A 105 -5.17 15.44 -10.96
C LEU A 105 -3.74 15.51 -10.41
N LEU A 106 -2.93 14.50 -10.70
CA LEU A 106 -1.52 14.48 -10.29
C LEU A 106 -0.74 15.63 -10.93
N GLN A 107 -1.02 15.97 -12.19
CA GLN A 107 -0.42 17.14 -12.85
C GLN A 107 -0.83 18.44 -12.15
N ALA A 108 -2.11 18.61 -11.81
CA ALA A 108 -2.57 19.82 -11.11
C ALA A 108 -1.91 19.96 -9.73
N LEU A 109 -1.70 18.85 -9.00
CA LEU A 109 -0.93 18.85 -7.75
C LEU A 109 0.53 19.26 -8.00
N ARG A 110 1.17 18.69 -9.01
CA ARG A 110 2.56 19.04 -9.37
C ARG A 110 2.69 20.52 -9.73
N ASP A 111 1.75 21.06 -10.51
CA ASP A 111 1.73 22.49 -10.89
C ASP A 111 1.55 23.41 -9.68
N ALA A 112 0.69 23.03 -8.73
CA ALA A 112 0.42 23.82 -7.52
C ALA A 112 1.57 23.74 -6.50
N LEU A 113 2.18 22.58 -6.33
CA LEU A 113 3.23 22.32 -5.32
C LEU A 113 4.64 22.65 -5.83
N GLY A 114 4.85 22.64 -7.15
CA GLY A 114 6.17 22.82 -7.76
C GLY A 114 7.08 21.61 -7.60
N MET A 115 8.31 21.72 -8.12
CA MET A 115 9.27 20.58 -8.16
C MET A 115 10.00 20.33 -6.84
N ASN A 116 9.87 21.22 -5.85
CA ASN A 116 10.55 21.09 -4.55
C ASN A 116 9.71 20.34 -3.51
N ARG A 117 8.49 19.96 -3.85
CA ARG A 117 7.59 19.21 -2.98
C ARG A 117 7.31 17.85 -3.59
N ILE A 118 7.12 16.87 -2.72
CA ILE A 118 6.80 15.51 -3.11
C ILE A 118 5.36 15.45 -3.61
N VAL A 119 5.19 14.81 -4.78
CA VAL A 119 3.90 14.30 -5.24
C VAL A 119 4.09 12.81 -5.47
N SER A 120 3.38 11.98 -4.72
CA SER A 120 3.43 10.53 -4.86
C SER A 120 2.04 9.93 -4.96
N THR A 121 1.98 8.65 -5.24
CA THR A 121 0.72 7.92 -5.25
C THR A 121 0.90 6.50 -4.75
N ALA A 122 -0.08 5.99 -3.99
CA ALA A 122 -0.25 4.59 -3.67
C ALA A 122 -1.18 3.95 -4.71
N VAL A 123 -0.89 2.73 -5.12
CA VAL A 123 -1.55 2.06 -6.24
C VAL A 123 -1.86 0.61 -5.92
N GLY A 124 -3.01 0.12 -6.38
CA GLY A 124 -3.46 -1.24 -6.17
C GLY A 124 -2.59 -2.28 -6.89
N ALA A 125 -2.37 -3.41 -6.23
CA ALA A 125 -1.50 -4.48 -6.71
C ALA A 125 -2.26 -5.47 -7.61
N GLY A 126 -2.64 -5.04 -8.82
CA GLY A 126 -3.31 -5.89 -9.81
C GLY A 126 -3.34 -5.27 -11.19
N ASP A 127 -3.62 -6.11 -12.21
CA ASP A 127 -3.68 -5.71 -13.62
C ASP A 127 -4.68 -4.58 -13.86
N TYR A 128 -5.77 -4.56 -13.10
CA TYR A 128 -6.83 -3.54 -13.19
C TYR A 128 -6.30 -2.11 -13.01
N PHE A 129 -5.23 -1.90 -12.25
CA PHE A 129 -4.75 -0.55 -11.96
C PHE A 129 -4.05 0.09 -13.18
N PRO A 130 -3.02 -0.52 -13.80
CA PRO A 130 -2.43 0.05 -15.02
C PRO A 130 -3.39 -0.01 -16.22
N GLU A 131 -4.38 -0.92 -16.27
CA GLU A 131 -5.42 -0.91 -17.29
C GLU A 131 -6.32 0.33 -17.19
N ASN A 132 -6.60 0.79 -15.99
CA ASN A 132 -7.48 1.92 -15.66
C ASN A 132 -6.73 3.24 -15.42
N THR A 133 -5.43 3.31 -15.67
CA THR A 133 -4.61 4.51 -15.51
C THR A 133 -3.63 4.68 -16.67
N GLU A 134 -2.93 5.81 -16.71
CA GLU A 134 -1.90 6.11 -17.72
C GLU A 134 -0.54 6.15 -17.00
N MET A 135 -0.04 4.98 -16.53
CA MET A 135 1.10 4.90 -15.62
C MET A 135 2.41 5.43 -16.22
N ASP A 136 2.58 5.38 -17.53
CA ASP A 136 3.69 6.00 -18.26
C ASP A 136 3.73 7.52 -18.04
N LYS A 137 2.58 8.19 -18.17
CA LYS A 137 2.44 9.63 -17.92
C LYS A 137 2.49 9.97 -16.44
N VAL A 138 1.87 9.16 -15.60
CA VAL A 138 1.92 9.32 -14.13
C VAL A 138 3.37 9.29 -13.64
N ALA A 139 4.18 8.36 -14.15
CA ALA A 139 5.60 8.24 -13.78
C ALA A 139 6.44 9.48 -14.15
N GLU A 140 6.05 10.27 -15.15
CA GLU A 140 6.72 11.53 -15.49
C GLU A 140 6.39 12.65 -14.49
N ILE A 141 5.20 12.58 -13.86
CA ILE A 141 4.67 13.63 -12.97
C ILE A 141 5.09 13.42 -11.51
N VAL A 142 4.96 12.18 -11.00
CA VAL A 142 5.18 11.86 -9.60
C VAL A 142 6.65 11.60 -9.28
N ASP A 143 7.03 11.80 -8.02
CA ASP A 143 8.37 11.47 -7.54
C ASP A 143 8.54 9.96 -7.39
N TYR A 144 7.50 9.26 -6.88
CA TYR A 144 7.49 7.81 -6.74
C TYR A 144 6.07 7.24 -6.71
N VAL A 145 5.99 5.94 -6.97
CA VAL A 145 4.78 5.12 -6.98
C VAL A 145 4.91 4.04 -5.91
N GLN A 146 3.99 3.99 -4.96
CA GLN A 146 3.94 3.03 -3.87
C GLN A 146 3.02 1.87 -4.26
N LEU A 147 3.60 0.72 -4.52
CA LEU A 147 2.86 -0.48 -4.85
C LEU A 147 2.31 -1.09 -3.56
N MET A 148 1.00 -1.15 -3.39
CA MET A 148 0.35 -1.81 -2.26
C MET A 148 0.42 -3.34 -2.44
N THR A 149 1.63 -3.91 -2.46
CA THR A 149 1.92 -5.34 -2.65
C THR A 149 1.55 -6.16 -1.42
N TYR A 150 0.35 -5.91 -0.94
CA TYR A 150 -0.36 -6.62 0.11
C TYR A 150 -1.86 -6.65 -0.24
N ASP A 151 -2.65 -7.39 0.51
CA ASP A 151 -4.05 -7.65 0.18
C ASP A 151 -4.27 -8.18 -1.25
N MET A 152 -3.23 -8.76 -1.84
CA MET A 152 -3.30 -9.40 -3.15
C MET A 152 -4.22 -10.64 -3.14
N ARG A 153 -4.40 -11.25 -1.96
CA ARG A 153 -5.51 -12.14 -1.59
C ARG A 153 -6.22 -11.53 -0.39
N ASN A 154 -7.52 -11.28 -0.49
CA ASN A 154 -8.26 -10.40 0.41
C ASN A 154 -9.69 -10.90 0.69
N GLY A 155 -10.57 -10.02 1.15
CA GLY A 155 -11.98 -10.29 1.44
C GLY A 155 -12.84 -10.76 0.25
N PHE A 156 -12.33 -10.66 -0.96
CA PHE A 156 -12.98 -11.18 -2.19
C PHE A 156 -12.37 -12.51 -2.66
N THR A 157 -11.36 -13.03 -1.96
CA THR A 157 -10.62 -14.25 -2.35
C THR A 157 -11.05 -15.42 -1.45
N HIS A 158 -11.63 -16.47 -2.06
CA HIS A 158 -12.09 -17.68 -1.39
C HIS A 158 -11.09 -18.85 -1.50
N GLN A 159 -9.81 -18.54 -1.55
CA GLN A 159 -8.74 -19.52 -1.55
C GLN A 159 -7.64 -19.04 -0.60
N ALA A 160 -7.30 -19.89 0.38
CA ALA A 160 -6.22 -19.61 1.31
C ALA A 160 -4.89 -19.47 0.59
N GLY A 161 -4.11 -18.48 0.96
CA GLY A 161 -2.80 -18.22 0.34
C GLY A 161 -2.17 -16.93 0.85
N HIS A 162 -0.99 -16.63 0.32
CA HIS A 162 -0.25 -15.46 0.75
C HIS A 162 -0.88 -14.16 0.23
N HIS A 163 -1.10 -13.21 1.13
CA HIS A 163 -1.63 -11.90 0.74
C HIS A 163 -0.55 -10.88 0.37
N ALA A 164 0.71 -11.18 0.67
CA ALA A 164 1.81 -10.24 0.52
C ALA A 164 3.15 -10.93 0.16
N SER A 165 3.12 -12.11 -0.49
CA SER A 165 4.35 -12.85 -0.82
C SER A 165 5.26 -12.13 -1.82
N LEU A 166 6.55 -12.46 -1.78
CA LEU A 166 7.50 -11.96 -2.77
C LEU A 166 7.32 -12.66 -4.12
N SER A 167 7.16 -13.99 -4.13
CA SER A 167 6.99 -14.82 -5.32
C SER A 167 5.69 -15.64 -5.25
N ALA A 168 5.38 -16.38 -6.29
CA ALA A 168 4.21 -17.27 -6.32
C ALA A 168 4.50 -18.59 -5.61
N SER A 169 3.53 -19.13 -4.86
CA SER A 169 3.57 -20.50 -4.36
C SER A 169 3.59 -21.51 -5.50
N HIS A 170 4.12 -22.71 -5.24
CA HIS A 170 4.09 -23.79 -6.23
C HIS A 170 2.67 -24.09 -6.71
N GLY A 171 2.45 -23.98 -8.01
CA GLY A 171 1.13 -24.21 -8.63
C GLY A 171 0.15 -23.03 -8.53
N ASP A 172 0.52 -21.92 -7.91
CA ASP A 172 -0.29 -20.70 -7.93
C ASP A 172 -0.15 -19.98 -9.28
N THR A 173 -1.27 -19.78 -9.95
CA THR A 173 -1.35 -19.09 -11.26
C THR A 173 -2.05 -17.75 -11.19
N SER A 174 -2.29 -17.24 -9.98
CA SER A 174 -3.12 -16.04 -9.77
C SER A 174 -2.41 -14.71 -10.02
N ASN A 175 -1.10 -14.71 -10.26
CA ASN A 175 -0.28 -13.50 -10.42
C ASN A 175 -0.31 -12.56 -9.18
N THR A 176 -0.74 -13.06 -8.03
CA THR A 176 -0.86 -12.28 -6.78
C THR A 176 0.43 -12.34 -5.96
N ASN A 177 1.51 -11.79 -6.49
CA ASN A 177 2.80 -11.72 -5.80
C ASN A 177 3.57 -10.45 -6.18
N THR A 178 4.48 -10.05 -5.31
CA THR A 178 5.21 -8.78 -5.43
C THR A 178 6.06 -8.70 -6.72
N ARG A 179 6.73 -9.79 -7.11
CA ARG A 179 7.58 -9.80 -8.32
C ARG A 179 6.74 -9.55 -9.58
N TYR A 180 5.58 -10.19 -9.68
CA TYR A 180 4.66 -9.95 -10.80
C TYR A 180 4.20 -8.49 -10.85
N ILE A 181 3.77 -7.93 -9.71
CA ILE A 181 3.28 -6.55 -9.65
C ILE A 181 4.37 -5.54 -9.99
N VAL A 182 5.60 -5.73 -9.52
CA VAL A 182 6.73 -4.86 -9.86
C VAL A 182 6.98 -4.84 -11.37
N GLU A 183 7.02 -6.03 -12.01
CA GLU A 183 7.21 -6.12 -13.47
C GLU A 183 6.02 -5.56 -14.23
N LEU A 184 4.79 -5.74 -13.74
CA LEU A 184 3.57 -5.18 -14.33
C LEU A 184 3.65 -3.65 -14.42
N PHE A 185 4.00 -2.98 -13.31
CA PHE A 185 4.10 -1.52 -13.31
C PHE A 185 5.34 -1.01 -14.05
N HIS A 186 6.44 -1.75 -14.03
CA HIS A 186 7.61 -1.42 -14.84
C HIS A 186 7.28 -1.46 -16.34
N ASN A 187 6.60 -2.52 -16.79
CA ASN A 187 6.15 -2.67 -18.18
C ASN A 187 5.09 -1.62 -18.58
N ALA A 188 4.32 -1.11 -17.61
CA ALA A 188 3.39 0.00 -17.79
C ALA A 188 4.08 1.39 -17.85
N GLY A 189 5.41 1.45 -17.80
CA GLY A 189 6.21 2.67 -17.99
C GLY A 189 6.78 3.28 -16.73
N VAL A 190 6.63 2.66 -15.54
CA VAL A 190 7.21 3.17 -14.31
C VAL A 190 8.65 2.67 -14.14
N PRO A 191 9.67 3.54 -14.10
CA PRO A 191 11.05 3.12 -13.87
C PRO A 191 11.24 2.50 -12.48
N TYR A 192 12.08 1.47 -12.34
CA TYR A 192 12.33 0.82 -11.05
C TYR A 192 12.72 1.80 -9.94
N ASN A 193 13.56 2.79 -10.23
CA ASN A 193 13.99 3.80 -9.27
C ASN A 193 12.89 4.77 -8.80
N LYS A 194 11.67 4.63 -9.29
CA LYS A 194 10.46 5.30 -8.80
C LYS A 194 9.49 4.35 -8.11
N LEU A 195 9.74 3.04 -8.12
CA LEU A 195 8.88 2.06 -7.47
C LEU A 195 9.27 1.86 -5.99
N VAL A 196 8.25 1.83 -5.13
CA VAL A 196 8.36 1.50 -3.71
C VAL A 196 7.49 0.27 -3.46
N VAL A 197 8.07 -0.78 -2.87
CA VAL A 197 7.37 -2.04 -2.58
C VAL A 197 6.64 -1.95 -1.25
N GLY A 198 5.41 -2.43 -1.20
CA GLY A 198 4.59 -2.50 0.01
C GLY A 198 4.88 -3.74 0.86
N ALA A 199 4.88 -3.54 2.17
CA ALA A 199 4.96 -4.58 3.18
C ALA A 199 3.77 -4.48 4.14
N ALA A 200 3.20 -5.64 4.52
CA ALA A 200 2.09 -5.70 5.46
C ALA A 200 2.59 -5.99 6.88
N PHE A 201 2.31 -5.08 7.82
CA PHE A 201 2.57 -5.33 9.24
C PHE A 201 1.34 -5.90 9.96
N TYR A 202 0.42 -6.45 9.19
CA TYR A 202 -0.80 -7.14 9.63
C TYR A 202 -0.94 -8.45 8.85
N CYS A 203 -1.89 -9.28 9.22
CA CYS A 203 -2.12 -10.55 8.55
C CYS A 203 -3.54 -10.67 7.97
N ARG A 204 -3.69 -11.63 7.05
CA ARG A 204 -4.99 -12.12 6.58
C ARG A 204 -5.19 -13.57 7.04
N HIS A 205 -6.41 -13.92 7.44
CA HIS A 205 -6.75 -15.29 7.81
C HIS A 205 -7.89 -15.85 6.96
N TYR A 206 -7.84 -17.15 6.74
CA TYR A 206 -8.80 -17.92 5.95
C TYR A 206 -9.22 -19.12 6.77
N THR A 207 -10.52 -19.32 6.97
CA THR A 207 -11.06 -20.43 7.78
C THR A 207 -11.69 -21.50 6.90
N GLY A 208 -11.76 -22.75 7.42
CA GLY A 208 -12.39 -23.86 6.73
C GLY A 208 -11.59 -24.42 5.56
N ALA A 209 -10.31 -24.08 5.44
CA ALA A 209 -9.43 -24.69 4.45
C ALA A 209 -9.24 -26.18 4.72
N ALA A 210 -9.20 -26.99 3.66
CA ALA A 210 -8.94 -28.42 3.80
C ALA A 210 -7.51 -28.65 4.35
N ASN A 211 -7.35 -29.66 5.22
CA ASN A 211 -6.03 -30.05 5.74
C ASN A 211 -5.23 -30.83 4.69
N VAL A 212 -4.98 -30.17 3.58
CA VAL A 212 -4.13 -30.61 2.47
C VAL A 212 -3.10 -29.51 2.23
N ASN A 213 -1.82 -29.84 2.09
CA ASN A 213 -0.73 -28.88 1.93
C ASN A 213 -0.75 -27.77 3.01
N ASN A 214 -1.08 -28.13 4.26
CA ASN A 214 -1.23 -27.21 5.38
C ASN A 214 -2.18 -26.03 5.09
N GLY A 215 -3.27 -26.28 4.37
CA GLY A 215 -4.27 -25.29 3.98
C GLY A 215 -3.88 -24.39 2.79
N LEU A 216 -2.62 -24.41 2.36
CA LEU A 216 -2.14 -23.55 1.27
C LEU A 216 -2.81 -23.90 -0.06
N LEU A 217 -3.34 -22.88 -0.75
CA LEU A 217 -4.09 -22.95 -2.01
C LEU A 217 -5.39 -23.78 -1.95
N GLN A 218 -5.92 -24.04 -0.73
CA GLN A 218 -7.19 -24.72 -0.56
C GLN A 218 -8.37 -23.73 -0.58
N GLU A 219 -9.54 -24.18 -1.04
CA GLU A 219 -10.78 -23.41 -0.88
C GLU A 219 -11.03 -23.11 0.60
N ALA A 220 -11.46 -21.89 0.89
CA ALA A 220 -11.66 -21.41 2.25
C ALA A 220 -12.71 -20.29 2.29
N SER A 221 -12.97 -19.74 3.47
CA SER A 221 -13.69 -18.46 3.60
C SER A 221 -12.97 -17.34 2.86
N ALA A 222 -13.66 -16.23 2.64
CA ALA A 222 -12.98 -14.99 2.18
C ALA A 222 -11.88 -14.56 3.17
N GLY A 223 -10.81 -13.99 2.67
CA GLY A 223 -9.66 -13.56 3.46
C GLY A 223 -9.99 -12.36 4.36
N MET A 224 -10.14 -12.59 5.65
CA MET A 224 -10.45 -11.56 6.63
C MET A 224 -9.18 -10.95 7.23
N TYR A 225 -9.30 -9.73 7.77
CA TYR A 225 -8.21 -9.16 8.58
C TYR A 225 -7.99 -10.03 9.82
N GLY A 226 -6.74 -10.34 10.08
CA GLY A 226 -6.27 -11.03 11.25
C GLY A 226 -5.62 -10.09 12.27
N PRO A 227 -4.88 -10.63 13.24
CA PRO A 227 -4.08 -9.83 14.15
C PRO A 227 -3.05 -8.97 13.42
N ASN A 228 -2.63 -7.88 14.04
CA ASN A 228 -1.41 -7.19 13.66
C ASN A 228 -0.19 -8.10 13.87
N TYR A 229 0.94 -7.76 13.28
CA TYR A 229 2.16 -8.58 13.39
C TYR A 229 2.55 -8.86 14.84
N ASP A 230 2.55 -7.84 15.69
CA ASP A 230 2.90 -7.96 17.10
C ASP A 230 1.88 -8.78 17.94
N GLY A 231 0.69 -9.02 17.40
CA GLY A 231 -0.31 -9.93 17.97
C GLY A 231 -0.04 -11.41 17.70
N LEU A 232 0.84 -11.76 16.76
CA LEU A 232 1.20 -13.15 16.42
C LEU A 232 2.24 -13.74 17.38
N THR A 233 2.06 -13.51 18.68
CA THR A 233 3.00 -13.94 19.73
C THR A 233 3.10 -15.45 19.83
N GLU A 234 4.14 -15.97 20.51
CA GLU A 234 4.26 -17.40 20.83
C GLU A 234 3.06 -17.90 21.66
N GLU A 235 2.53 -17.07 22.56
CA GLU A 235 1.35 -17.37 23.35
C GLU A 235 0.11 -17.54 22.46
N PHE A 236 -0.15 -16.58 21.56
CA PHE A 236 -1.23 -16.68 20.56
C PHE A 236 -1.12 -17.97 19.73
N ARG A 237 0.07 -18.29 19.23
CA ARG A 237 0.31 -19.51 18.42
C ARG A 237 0.03 -20.77 19.22
N ARG A 238 0.50 -20.83 20.47
CA ARG A 238 0.28 -21.96 21.37
C ARG A 238 -1.20 -22.13 21.73
N GLU A 239 -1.89 -21.05 22.11
CA GLU A 239 -3.30 -21.10 22.53
C GLU A 239 -4.24 -21.55 21.42
N HIS A 240 -3.91 -21.19 20.17
CA HIS A 240 -4.72 -21.54 18.99
C HIS A 240 -4.15 -22.72 18.19
N ASN A 241 -3.15 -23.42 18.75
CA ASN A 241 -2.46 -24.57 18.11
C ASN A 241 -1.89 -24.29 16.74
N TYR A 242 -1.40 -23.09 16.49
CA TYR A 242 -0.75 -22.74 15.23
C TYR A 242 0.68 -23.27 15.16
N THR A 243 1.02 -23.83 14.00
CA THR A 243 2.40 -24.12 13.58
C THR A 243 2.79 -23.16 12.48
N GLU A 244 3.99 -22.60 12.57
CA GLU A 244 4.56 -21.78 11.52
C GLU A 244 5.21 -22.64 10.43
N TYR A 245 4.95 -22.28 9.19
CA TYR A 245 5.52 -22.88 8.00
C TYR A 245 6.16 -21.80 7.11
N TRP A 246 7.13 -22.23 6.33
CA TRP A 246 7.76 -21.41 5.31
C TRP A 246 7.46 -22.00 3.92
N ASP A 247 7.00 -21.17 3.00
CA ASP A 247 6.81 -21.51 1.59
C ASP A 247 8.05 -21.04 0.82
N GLU A 248 8.90 -21.98 0.42
CA GLU A 248 10.17 -21.69 -0.26
C GLU A 248 9.96 -21.04 -1.64
N ASP A 249 8.91 -21.44 -2.37
CA ASP A 249 8.62 -20.90 -3.70
C ASP A 249 8.08 -19.46 -3.61
N ALA A 250 7.18 -19.20 -2.65
CA ALA A 250 6.59 -17.87 -2.41
C ALA A 250 7.52 -16.92 -1.64
N GLU A 251 8.56 -17.46 -0.99
CA GLU A 251 9.42 -16.72 -0.06
C GLU A 251 8.59 -16.03 1.05
N ALA A 252 7.66 -16.78 1.64
CA ALA A 252 6.67 -16.26 2.59
C ALA A 252 6.40 -17.22 3.74
N ALA A 253 6.10 -16.66 4.93
CA ALA A 253 5.68 -17.41 6.10
C ALA A 253 4.15 -17.48 6.20
N TYR A 254 3.65 -18.52 6.87
CA TYR A 254 2.24 -18.65 7.24
C TYR A 254 2.06 -19.49 8.50
N LEU A 255 0.93 -19.32 9.16
CA LEU A 255 0.52 -20.16 10.28
C LEU A 255 -0.63 -21.07 9.86
N TRP A 256 -0.60 -22.31 10.35
CA TRP A 256 -1.66 -23.31 10.13
C TRP A 256 -1.98 -24.07 11.41
N ASN A 257 -3.27 -24.31 11.70
CA ASN A 257 -3.71 -25.07 12.86
C ASN A 257 -4.61 -26.29 12.54
N GLY A 258 -4.71 -26.65 11.26
CA GLY A 258 -5.59 -27.74 10.79
C GLY A 258 -6.92 -27.26 10.18
N GLU A 259 -7.28 -25.98 10.35
CA GLU A 259 -8.53 -25.40 9.87
C GLU A 259 -8.34 -23.96 9.35
N THR A 260 -7.51 -23.18 10.03
CA THR A 260 -7.30 -21.77 9.72
C THR A 260 -5.88 -21.52 9.24
N PHE A 261 -5.79 -20.89 8.07
CA PHE A 261 -4.55 -20.40 7.45
C PHE A 261 -4.39 -18.91 7.76
N ILE A 262 -3.22 -18.50 8.28
CA ILE A 262 -2.88 -17.08 8.47
C ILE A 262 -1.68 -16.74 7.61
N SER A 263 -1.87 -15.84 6.66
CA SER A 263 -0.80 -15.23 5.87
C SER A 263 -0.27 -13.98 6.59
N PHE A 264 1.04 -13.89 6.77
CA PHE A 264 1.71 -12.75 7.40
C PHE A 264 3.12 -12.58 6.85
N GLU A 265 3.72 -11.42 7.12
CA GLU A 265 5.12 -11.18 6.77
C GLU A 265 6.02 -11.42 7.99
N SER A 266 6.93 -12.39 7.87
CA SER A 266 7.96 -12.65 8.88
C SER A 266 9.20 -11.77 8.64
N PRO A 267 10.11 -11.66 9.63
CA PRO A 267 11.39 -10.97 9.44
C PRO A 267 12.19 -11.46 8.22
N GLU A 268 12.14 -12.76 7.93
CA GLU A 268 12.80 -13.34 6.76
C GLU A 268 12.12 -12.92 5.45
N ALA A 269 10.77 -12.91 5.38
CA ALA A 269 10.03 -12.46 4.21
C ALA A 269 10.33 -10.97 3.91
N ILE A 270 10.33 -10.12 4.95
CA ILE A 270 10.69 -8.70 4.83
C ILE A 270 12.14 -8.54 4.36
N ARG A 271 13.09 -9.32 4.88
CA ARG A 271 14.49 -9.29 4.44
C ARG A 271 14.61 -9.61 2.95
N ARG A 272 13.91 -10.66 2.46
CA ARG A 272 13.89 -11.06 1.04
C ARG A 272 13.32 -9.96 0.15
N LYS A 273 12.23 -9.32 0.57
CA LYS A 273 11.67 -8.15 -0.14
C LYS A 273 12.67 -7.01 -0.24
N CYS A 274 13.33 -6.66 0.85
CA CYS A 274 14.35 -5.59 0.86
C CYS A 274 15.56 -5.93 -0.04
N GLU A 275 15.99 -7.18 -0.08
CA GLU A 275 17.05 -7.64 -0.99
C GLU A 275 16.62 -7.53 -2.45
N TYR A 276 15.39 -7.92 -2.77
CA TYR A 276 14.83 -7.75 -4.11
C TYR A 276 14.74 -6.28 -4.53
N VAL A 277 14.33 -5.38 -3.61
CA VAL A 277 14.35 -3.93 -3.85
C VAL A 277 15.75 -3.43 -4.22
N LYS A 278 16.79 -3.87 -3.50
CA LYS A 278 18.18 -3.54 -3.81
C LYS A 278 18.65 -4.11 -5.15
N GLU A 279 18.33 -5.37 -5.41
CA GLU A 279 18.67 -6.07 -6.67
C GLU A 279 18.14 -5.32 -7.90
N LYS A 280 16.87 -4.89 -7.82
CA LYS A 280 16.21 -4.17 -8.91
C LYS A 280 16.53 -2.67 -8.97
N GLY A 281 17.23 -2.12 -7.99
CA GLY A 281 17.50 -0.68 -7.88
C GLY A 281 16.22 0.15 -7.68
N MET A 282 15.24 -0.41 -6.96
CA MET A 282 14.01 0.31 -6.61
C MET A 282 14.26 1.34 -5.52
N LEU A 283 13.32 2.28 -5.36
CA LEU A 283 13.47 3.41 -4.44
C LEU A 283 13.46 2.97 -2.97
N GLY A 284 12.65 1.98 -2.61
CA GLY A 284 12.58 1.52 -1.22
C GLY A 284 11.40 0.62 -0.91
N VAL A 285 11.08 0.54 0.39
CA VAL A 285 9.95 -0.20 0.94
C VAL A 285 9.07 0.76 1.73
N MET A 286 7.76 0.69 1.54
CA MET A 286 6.76 1.26 2.45
C MET A 286 6.05 0.14 3.20
N TYR A 287 5.40 0.46 4.31
CA TYR A 287 4.64 -0.54 5.07
C TYR A 287 3.33 0.03 5.60
N TRP A 288 2.32 -0.81 5.68
CA TRP A 288 1.04 -0.56 6.34
C TRP A 288 0.90 -1.50 7.53
N GLU A 289 0.86 -1.05 8.77
CA GLU A 289 1.06 0.33 9.22
C GLU A 289 1.95 0.37 10.48
N HIS A 290 2.38 1.56 10.87
CA HIS A 290 3.39 1.71 11.93
C HIS A 290 2.93 1.22 13.31
N SER A 291 1.63 1.34 13.61
CA SER A 291 1.05 0.88 14.89
C SER A 291 0.90 -0.65 14.99
N ALA A 292 1.14 -1.38 13.90
CA ALA A 292 0.95 -2.82 13.84
C ALA A 292 2.20 -3.64 14.24
N ASP A 293 3.34 -2.98 14.50
CA ASP A 293 4.58 -3.59 15.01
C ASP A 293 5.20 -2.72 16.11
N HIS A 294 4.65 -2.78 17.32
CA HIS A 294 5.22 -2.10 18.50
C HIS A 294 6.57 -2.69 18.93
N THR A 295 6.90 -3.91 18.49
CA THR A 295 8.20 -4.53 18.75
C THR A 295 9.32 -3.89 17.92
N ARG A 296 8.99 -3.23 16.83
CA ARG A 296 9.90 -2.68 15.82
C ARG A 296 10.77 -3.73 15.13
N GLU A 297 10.37 -4.99 15.17
CA GLU A 297 11.15 -6.08 14.60
C GLU A 297 11.23 -5.97 13.08
N LEU A 298 10.07 -5.87 12.40
CA LEU A 298 10.00 -5.75 10.95
C LEU A 298 10.64 -4.45 10.45
N LEU A 299 10.38 -3.33 11.14
CA LEU A 299 11.00 -2.05 10.83
C LEU A 299 12.54 -2.12 10.95
N THR A 300 13.05 -2.81 11.98
CA THR A 300 14.48 -3.00 12.18
C THR A 300 15.11 -3.83 11.06
N VAL A 301 14.41 -4.85 10.57
CA VAL A 301 14.86 -5.65 9.42
C VAL A 301 14.93 -4.79 8.16
N ILE A 302 13.89 -3.98 7.88
CA ILE A 302 13.90 -3.04 6.73
C ILE A 302 15.12 -2.12 6.82
N ALA A 303 15.28 -1.42 7.96
CA ALA A 303 16.36 -0.45 8.14
C ALA A 303 17.75 -1.09 7.98
N LYS A 304 17.99 -2.23 8.60
CA LYS A 304 19.28 -2.95 8.51
C LYS A 304 19.56 -3.46 7.09
N THR A 305 18.55 -4.01 6.40
CA THR A 305 18.75 -4.60 5.07
C THR A 305 18.95 -3.53 4.01
N LEU A 306 18.23 -2.41 4.11
CA LEU A 306 18.38 -1.27 3.18
C LEU A 306 19.56 -0.35 3.53
N ASN A 307 20.18 -0.50 4.70
CA ASN A 307 21.28 0.33 5.22
C ASN A 307 20.86 1.81 5.42
N ILE A 308 19.71 2.03 6.04
CA ILE A 308 19.15 3.35 6.36
C ILE A 308 19.01 3.56 7.88
#